data_dec443e62a8576c1e7574880f28353c0
#
_entry.id   dec443e62a8576c1e7574880f28353c0
#
_cell.length_a   1.000
_cell.length_b   1.000
_cell.length_c   1.000
_cell.angle_alpha   90.00
_cell.angle_beta   90.00
_cell.angle_gamma   90.00
#
_symmetry.space_group_name_H-M   'P 1'
#
loop_
_entity.id
_entity.type
_entity.pdbx_description
1 polymer ?
#
loop_
_entity_poly.entity_id
_entity_poly.type
_entity_poly.pdbx_seq_one_letter_code
_entity_poly.pdbx_strand_id
1 'polypeptide(L)'
;MTKKLIYGIGYNSKGVHKTIKNGKRTKSYQAWRDMMRRCYDTDFHEIQPTYLGCSVDTRWHDFQSFAEWFYSHPYSDSGYQLDKDILVHGNKVYSPDSCVFIPKQLNVLLNNSRSSRGGLPQGVCWDKQSAKYKAQLSINGRHKNLGLFSNPQDAHTSYKKAKEAYVRDKAIEWRGRIDRSVYHSLMNWQLAT
;
A
#
# COMPACT_ATOMS: atom_id res chain seq x y z
N MET A 1 -0.42 37.36 -8.76
CA MET A 1 -0.88 36.50 -7.64
C MET A 1 -0.15 35.17 -7.72
N THR A 2 0.75 34.93 -6.78
CA THR A 2 1.47 33.61 -6.66
C THR A 2 0.44 32.54 -6.32
N LYS A 3 0.30 31.52 -7.17
CA LYS A 3 -0.56 30.37 -6.89
C LYS A 3 -0.07 29.68 -5.61
N LYS A 4 -0.92 29.55 -4.59
CA LYS A 4 -0.59 28.81 -3.37
C LYS A 4 -0.39 27.35 -3.73
N LEU A 5 0.84 26.85 -3.62
CA LEU A 5 1.16 25.47 -3.89
C LEU A 5 0.65 24.55 -2.76
N ILE A 6 0.25 23.34 -3.10
CA ILE A 6 -0.13 22.28 -2.16
C ILE A 6 1.15 21.54 -1.79
N TYR A 7 1.49 21.56 -0.50
CA TYR A 7 2.73 21.00 0.05
C TYR A 7 4.00 21.47 -0.71
N GLY A 8 4.01 22.74 -1.14
CA GLY A 8 5.15 23.37 -1.81
C GLY A 8 5.38 22.98 -3.28
N ILE A 9 4.68 21.96 -3.80
CA ILE A 9 4.92 21.39 -5.14
C ILE A 9 3.64 21.37 -6.00
N GLY A 10 2.55 20.84 -5.46
CA GLY A 10 1.34 20.59 -6.22
C GLY A 10 0.58 21.85 -6.57
N TYR A 11 0.03 21.91 -7.75
CA TYR A 11 -0.80 23.00 -8.21
C TYR A 11 -2.04 22.50 -8.96
N ASN A 12 -3.00 23.36 -9.14
CA ASN A 12 -4.19 23.11 -9.95
C ASN A 12 -4.24 24.15 -11.07
N SER A 13 -4.04 23.72 -12.29
CA SER A 13 -4.25 24.55 -13.48
C SER A 13 -5.74 24.77 -13.72
N LYS A 14 -6.08 25.63 -14.67
CA LYS A 14 -7.46 25.75 -15.15
C LYS A 14 -7.80 24.50 -15.98
N GLY A 15 -8.91 23.82 -15.66
CA GLY A 15 -9.34 22.63 -16.37
C GLY A 15 -10.76 22.19 -15.97
N VAL A 16 -11.18 21.03 -16.51
CA VAL A 16 -12.54 20.53 -16.37
C VAL A 16 -12.80 19.82 -15.04
N HIS A 17 -11.74 19.34 -14.39
CA HIS A 17 -11.85 18.56 -13.16
C HIS A 17 -12.01 19.48 -11.94
N LYS A 18 -13.16 19.35 -11.28
CA LYS A 18 -13.49 20.16 -10.09
C LYS A 18 -12.81 19.57 -8.85
N THR A 19 -12.31 20.45 -7.99
CA THR A 19 -11.75 20.08 -6.68
C THR A 19 -12.85 19.87 -5.63
N ILE A 20 -13.99 20.58 -5.79
CA ILE A 20 -15.15 20.54 -4.91
C ILE A 20 -16.41 20.27 -5.74
N LYS A 21 -17.27 19.38 -5.26
CA LYS A 21 -18.62 19.13 -5.78
C LYS A 21 -19.58 18.98 -4.59
N ASN A 22 -20.70 19.71 -4.64
CA ASN A 22 -21.72 19.72 -3.55
C ASN A 22 -21.10 20.01 -2.15
N GLY A 23 -20.23 21.01 -2.06
CA GLY A 23 -19.56 21.43 -0.82
C GLY A 23 -18.48 20.46 -0.30
N LYS A 24 -18.25 19.33 -0.94
CA LYS A 24 -17.25 18.31 -0.54
C LYS A 24 -16.13 18.19 -1.58
N ARG A 25 -14.93 17.83 -1.12
CA ARG A 25 -13.83 17.49 -2.03
C ARG A 25 -14.22 16.31 -2.91
N THR A 26 -13.85 16.39 -4.19
CA THR A 26 -13.98 15.23 -5.10
C THR A 26 -13.02 14.11 -4.70
N LYS A 27 -13.35 12.87 -5.03
CA LYS A 27 -12.50 11.70 -4.73
C LYS A 27 -11.11 11.84 -5.37
N SER A 28 -11.04 12.30 -6.62
CA SER A 28 -9.78 12.55 -7.32
C SER A 28 -8.92 13.60 -6.60
N TYR A 29 -9.53 14.71 -6.16
CA TYR A 29 -8.80 15.75 -5.46
C TYR A 29 -8.33 15.30 -4.08
N GLN A 30 -9.14 14.53 -3.37
CA GLN A 30 -8.74 13.96 -2.08
C GLN A 30 -7.57 12.97 -2.26
N ALA A 31 -7.66 12.03 -3.23
CA ALA A 31 -6.59 11.09 -3.52
C ALA A 31 -5.28 11.79 -3.90
N TRP A 32 -5.36 12.82 -4.75
CA TRP A 32 -4.20 13.61 -5.15
C TRP A 32 -3.57 14.35 -3.95
N ARG A 33 -4.39 14.99 -3.12
CA ARG A 33 -3.88 15.68 -1.91
C ARG A 33 -3.24 14.71 -0.92
N ASP A 34 -3.82 13.54 -0.73
CA ASP A 34 -3.28 12.52 0.17
C ASP A 34 -1.94 11.98 -0.35
N MET A 35 -1.80 11.81 -1.66
CA MET A 35 -0.54 11.47 -2.32
C MET A 35 0.52 12.56 -2.11
N MET A 36 0.19 13.83 -2.38
CA MET A 36 1.08 14.96 -2.16
C MET A 36 1.50 15.09 -0.68
N ARG A 37 0.55 14.90 0.25
CA ARG A 37 0.82 14.87 1.68
C ARG A 37 1.82 13.79 2.06
N ARG A 38 1.62 12.58 1.58
CA ARG A 38 2.55 11.45 1.85
C ARG A 38 3.98 11.74 1.41
N CYS A 39 4.15 12.48 0.31
CA CYS A 39 5.47 12.73 -0.26
C CYS A 39 6.15 14.00 0.30
N TYR A 40 5.39 15.02 0.71
CA TYR A 40 5.95 16.36 0.91
C TYR A 40 5.53 17.05 2.21
N ASP A 41 4.73 16.41 3.06
CA ASP A 41 4.35 16.94 4.37
C ASP A 41 5.34 16.43 5.43
N THR A 42 6.17 17.32 5.97
CA THR A 42 7.18 17.00 6.98
C THR A 42 6.56 16.50 8.29
N ASP A 43 5.46 17.12 8.73
CA ASP A 43 4.77 16.71 9.96
C ASP A 43 4.17 15.30 9.81
N PHE A 44 3.72 14.97 8.59
CA PHE A 44 3.24 13.63 8.30
C PHE A 44 4.36 12.59 8.29
N HIS A 45 5.57 12.95 7.87
CA HIS A 45 6.73 12.04 7.90
C HIS A 45 7.17 11.68 9.33
N GLU A 46 7.00 12.57 10.31
CA GLU A 46 7.25 12.25 11.72
C GLU A 46 6.35 11.12 12.23
N ILE A 47 5.07 11.13 11.78
CA ILE A 47 4.07 10.11 12.16
C ILE A 47 4.20 8.85 11.30
N GLN A 48 4.57 9.00 10.01
CA GLN A 48 4.63 7.93 9.03
C GLN A 48 5.98 7.95 8.26
N PRO A 49 7.08 7.57 8.91
CA PRO A 49 8.43 7.66 8.33
C PRO A 49 8.63 6.74 7.11
N THR A 50 7.73 5.79 6.87
CA THR A 50 7.77 4.91 5.69
C THR A 50 7.64 5.67 4.37
N TYR A 51 7.08 6.90 4.40
CA TYR A 51 6.96 7.77 3.24
C TYR A 51 8.17 8.67 3.00
N LEU A 52 9.16 8.67 3.88
CA LEU A 52 10.42 9.38 3.64
C LEU A 52 11.06 8.92 2.32
N GLY A 53 11.46 9.89 1.50
CA GLY A 53 12.03 9.66 0.17
C GLY A 53 11.00 9.28 -0.91
N CYS A 54 9.71 9.29 -0.61
CA CYS A 54 8.68 9.20 -1.65
C CYS A 54 8.56 10.52 -2.42
N SER A 55 8.29 10.40 -3.71
CA SER A 55 8.06 11.54 -4.60
C SER A 55 6.87 11.31 -5.53
N VAL A 56 6.43 12.37 -6.19
CA VAL A 56 5.39 12.34 -7.20
C VAL A 56 6.00 12.71 -8.53
N ASP A 57 5.70 11.95 -9.58
CA ASP A 57 6.09 12.25 -10.95
C ASP A 57 5.60 13.66 -11.36
N THR A 58 6.42 14.41 -12.07
CA THR A 58 6.12 15.78 -12.48
C THR A 58 4.83 15.91 -13.27
N ARG A 59 4.43 14.88 -14.00
CA ARG A 59 3.15 14.80 -14.71
C ARG A 59 1.94 14.93 -13.77
N TRP A 60 2.09 14.59 -12.49
CA TRP A 60 1.03 14.67 -11.48
C TRP A 60 1.21 15.81 -10.46
N HIS A 61 2.17 16.70 -10.68
CA HIS A 61 2.22 17.95 -9.92
C HIS A 61 0.99 18.82 -10.19
N ASP A 62 0.43 18.77 -11.42
CA ASP A 62 -0.86 19.37 -11.72
C ASP A 62 -2.02 18.40 -11.39
N PHE A 63 -2.95 18.90 -10.57
CA PHE A 63 -4.17 18.16 -10.24
C PHE A 63 -4.97 17.75 -11.49
N GLN A 64 -5.04 18.59 -12.53
CA GLN A 64 -5.83 18.27 -13.73
C GLN A 64 -5.31 17.00 -14.41
N SER A 65 -4.01 16.89 -14.58
CA SER A 65 -3.39 15.68 -15.19
C SER A 65 -3.59 14.43 -14.34
N PHE A 66 -3.45 14.55 -13.01
CA PHE A 66 -3.76 13.43 -12.11
C PHE A 66 -5.24 13.04 -12.19
N ALA A 67 -6.17 14.01 -12.23
CA ALA A 67 -7.59 13.74 -12.27
C ALA A 67 -8.02 13.08 -13.58
N GLU A 68 -7.42 13.45 -14.71
CA GLU A 68 -7.63 12.78 -15.98
C GLU A 68 -7.25 11.30 -15.91
N TRP A 69 -6.05 10.99 -15.42
CA TRP A 69 -5.62 9.61 -15.16
C TRP A 69 -6.54 8.91 -14.15
N PHE A 70 -6.92 9.59 -13.06
CA PHE A 70 -7.82 9.03 -12.05
C PHE A 70 -9.13 8.54 -12.66
N TYR A 71 -9.78 9.36 -13.50
CA TYR A 71 -11.07 9.00 -14.11
C TYR A 71 -10.95 8.03 -15.28
N SER A 72 -9.77 7.90 -15.90
CA SER A 72 -9.52 6.84 -16.90
C SER A 72 -9.29 5.47 -16.27
N HIS A 73 -8.94 5.41 -14.98
CA HIS A 73 -8.66 4.15 -14.30
C HIS A 73 -9.96 3.45 -13.84
N PRO A 74 -10.17 2.17 -14.19
CA PRO A 74 -11.46 1.49 -14.01
C PRO A 74 -11.90 1.33 -12.55
N TYR A 75 -10.97 1.37 -11.60
CA TYR A 75 -11.26 1.14 -10.17
C TYR A 75 -11.16 2.40 -9.30
N SER A 76 -11.00 3.59 -9.87
CA SER A 76 -10.84 4.84 -9.12
C SER A 76 -12.04 5.18 -8.24
N ASP A 77 -13.25 4.86 -8.67
CA ASP A 77 -14.48 5.12 -7.93
C ASP A 77 -14.93 3.97 -7.01
N SER A 78 -14.23 2.85 -7.01
CA SER A 78 -14.58 1.63 -6.25
C SER A 78 -14.29 1.72 -4.74
N GLY A 79 -13.81 2.86 -4.23
CA GLY A 79 -13.36 3.00 -2.85
C GLY A 79 -12.02 2.31 -2.57
N TYR A 80 -11.29 1.97 -3.62
CA TYR A 80 -9.95 1.37 -3.53
C TYR A 80 -8.91 2.44 -3.21
N GLN A 81 -7.78 2.00 -2.69
CA GLN A 81 -6.66 2.86 -2.31
C GLN A 81 -5.65 2.96 -3.44
N LEU A 82 -5.11 4.16 -3.67
CA LEU A 82 -3.99 4.38 -4.56
C LEU A 82 -2.74 3.74 -3.95
N ASP A 83 -2.15 2.81 -4.67
CA ASP A 83 -0.92 2.12 -4.34
C ASP A 83 0.15 2.38 -5.41
N LYS A 84 1.43 2.46 -5.02
CA LYS A 84 2.55 2.80 -5.90
C LYS A 84 3.59 1.68 -6.03
N ASP A 85 3.58 0.70 -5.11
CA ASP A 85 4.66 -0.27 -4.96
C ASP A 85 4.24 -1.74 -5.15
N ILE A 86 2.96 -2.01 -5.34
CA ILE A 86 2.50 -3.37 -5.64
C ILE A 86 2.96 -3.88 -7.01
N LEU A 87 3.06 -3.00 -8.01
CA LEU A 87 3.55 -3.37 -9.35
C LEU A 87 5.07 -3.43 -9.40
N VAL A 88 5.75 -2.55 -8.66
CA VAL A 88 7.20 -2.45 -8.59
C VAL A 88 7.62 -2.40 -7.13
N HIS A 89 8.05 -3.53 -6.59
CA HIS A 89 8.40 -3.65 -5.16
C HIS A 89 9.46 -2.64 -4.75
N GLY A 90 9.19 -1.93 -3.65
CA GLY A 90 10.10 -0.90 -3.12
C GLY A 90 10.06 0.43 -3.87
N ASN A 91 9.19 0.60 -4.86
CA ASN A 91 9.03 1.86 -5.57
C ASN A 91 8.66 3.00 -4.62
N LYS A 92 9.32 4.14 -4.81
CA LYS A 92 9.10 5.36 -4.00
C LYS A 92 8.43 6.48 -4.80
N VAL A 93 8.15 6.28 -6.08
CA VAL A 93 7.59 7.31 -6.97
C VAL A 93 6.13 7.02 -7.27
N TYR A 94 5.25 7.95 -6.96
CA TYR A 94 3.88 7.93 -7.46
C TYR A 94 3.86 8.42 -8.90
N SER A 95 3.51 7.56 -9.85
CA SER A 95 3.45 7.88 -11.27
C SER A 95 2.29 7.17 -11.98
N PRO A 96 1.86 7.65 -13.16
CA PRO A 96 0.85 6.95 -13.95
C PRO A 96 1.29 5.54 -14.38
N ASP A 97 2.61 5.29 -14.42
CA ASP A 97 3.18 4.03 -14.89
C ASP A 97 3.29 2.96 -13.80
N SER A 98 3.28 3.37 -12.53
CA SER A 98 3.49 2.47 -11.38
C SER A 98 2.32 2.41 -10.41
N CYS A 99 1.41 3.38 -10.46
CA CYS A 99 0.27 3.44 -9.54
C CYS A 99 -0.94 2.68 -10.07
N VAL A 100 -1.64 2.05 -9.14
CA VAL A 100 -2.90 1.34 -9.37
C VAL A 100 -3.85 1.55 -8.19
N PHE A 101 -5.13 1.26 -8.38
CA PHE A 101 -6.10 1.21 -7.29
C PHE A 101 -6.29 -0.22 -6.81
N ILE A 102 -6.13 -0.44 -5.49
CA ILE A 102 -6.29 -1.76 -4.87
C ILE A 102 -7.26 -1.72 -3.69
N PRO A 103 -8.01 -2.80 -3.45
CA PRO A 103 -8.85 -2.94 -2.27
C PRO A 103 -8.03 -2.77 -0.99
N LYS A 104 -8.58 -2.05 0.00
CA LYS A 104 -7.91 -1.84 1.30
C LYS A 104 -7.47 -3.17 1.94
N GLN A 105 -8.28 -4.23 1.81
CA GLN A 105 -7.97 -5.54 2.38
C GLN A 105 -6.69 -6.14 1.79
N LEU A 106 -6.46 -5.97 0.48
CA LEU A 106 -5.25 -6.45 -0.18
C LEU A 106 -4.04 -5.58 0.19
N ASN A 107 -4.22 -4.26 0.25
CA ASN A 107 -3.15 -3.36 0.66
C ASN A 107 -2.64 -3.67 2.08
N VAL A 108 -3.57 -3.80 3.04
CA VAL A 108 -3.23 -4.16 4.43
C VAL A 108 -2.57 -5.55 4.51
N LEU A 109 -2.98 -6.50 3.66
CA LEU A 109 -2.39 -7.83 3.63
C LEU A 109 -0.90 -7.80 3.28
N LEU A 110 -0.45 -6.88 2.43
CA LEU A 110 0.94 -6.77 1.99
C LEU A 110 1.83 -5.97 2.95
N ASN A 111 1.23 -5.21 3.87
CA ASN A 111 1.97 -4.36 4.80
C ASN A 111 2.84 -5.19 5.76
N ASN A 112 4.05 -4.67 5.97
CA ASN A 112 5.05 -5.23 6.84
C ASN A 112 5.28 -4.34 8.08
N SER A 113 4.52 -4.56 9.17
CA SER A 113 4.67 -3.80 10.41
C SER A 113 5.93 -4.26 11.17
N ARG A 114 7.04 -3.51 11.04
CA ARG A 114 8.30 -3.80 11.74
C ARG A 114 8.31 -3.39 13.21
N SER A 115 7.59 -2.34 13.58
CA SER A 115 7.69 -1.66 14.87
C SER A 115 7.31 -2.49 16.11
N SER A 116 6.60 -3.60 15.96
CA SER A 116 6.10 -4.41 17.09
C SER A 116 6.82 -5.75 17.29
N ARG A 117 7.97 -6.00 16.65
CA ARG A 117 8.55 -7.37 16.55
C ARG A 117 9.71 -7.67 17.46
N GLY A 118 10.27 -6.68 18.19
CA GLY A 118 11.35 -6.93 19.15
C GLY A 118 12.57 -7.69 18.57
N GLY A 119 12.94 -7.43 17.31
CA GLY A 119 14.10 -8.07 16.66
C GLY A 119 13.85 -9.46 16.05
N LEU A 120 12.66 -10.07 16.24
CA LEU A 120 12.31 -11.34 15.58
C LEU A 120 11.85 -11.13 14.13
N PRO A 121 12.03 -12.15 13.26
CA PRO A 121 11.51 -12.13 11.90
C PRO A 121 9.99 -12.00 11.86
N GLN A 122 9.45 -11.55 10.73
CA GLN A 122 8.01 -11.40 10.55
C GLN A 122 7.26 -12.72 10.75
N GLY A 123 6.13 -12.65 11.49
CA GLY A 123 5.28 -13.81 11.77
C GLY A 123 5.80 -14.73 12.85
N VAL A 124 6.91 -14.38 13.51
CA VAL A 124 7.53 -15.18 14.57
C VAL A 124 7.37 -14.48 15.93
N CYS A 125 7.02 -15.21 16.95
CA CYS A 125 7.05 -14.78 18.35
C CYS A 125 7.61 -15.88 19.25
N TRP A 126 8.16 -15.47 20.41
CA TRP A 126 8.60 -16.41 21.42
C TRP A 126 7.41 -16.92 22.23
N ASP A 127 7.25 -18.22 22.28
CA ASP A 127 6.24 -18.89 23.11
C ASP A 127 6.87 -19.34 24.43
N LYS A 128 6.53 -18.65 25.51
CA LYS A 128 7.11 -18.88 26.85
C LYS A 128 6.75 -20.26 27.40
N GLN A 129 5.56 -20.78 27.08
CA GLN A 129 5.07 -22.04 27.63
C GLN A 129 5.85 -23.24 27.08
N SER A 130 6.15 -23.21 25.78
CA SER A 130 6.89 -24.29 25.12
C SER A 130 8.39 -24.04 25.04
N ALA A 131 8.87 -22.85 25.43
CA ALA A 131 10.25 -22.38 25.23
C ALA A 131 10.71 -22.54 23.77
N LYS A 132 9.85 -22.17 22.80
CA LYS A 132 10.09 -22.29 21.35
C LYS A 132 9.64 -21.05 20.59
N TYR A 133 10.10 -20.92 19.36
CA TYR A 133 9.64 -19.92 18.41
C TYR A 133 8.36 -20.37 17.73
N LYS A 134 7.29 -19.61 17.88
CA LYS A 134 6.00 -19.90 17.26
C LYS A 134 5.85 -19.07 15.98
N ALA A 135 5.57 -19.77 14.87
CA ALA A 135 5.14 -19.13 13.63
C ALA A 135 3.61 -18.96 13.64
N GLN A 136 3.14 -17.75 13.31
CA GLN A 136 1.70 -17.47 13.27
C GLN A 136 1.35 -16.50 12.12
N LEU A 137 0.21 -16.74 11.50
CA LEU A 137 -0.35 -15.90 10.44
C LEU A 137 -1.75 -15.42 10.83
N SER A 138 -2.02 -14.12 10.68
CA SER A 138 -3.38 -13.59 10.85
C SER A 138 -4.17 -13.79 9.55
N ILE A 139 -5.25 -14.54 9.62
CA ILE A 139 -6.18 -14.81 8.53
C ILE A 139 -7.56 -14.32 8.96
N ASN A 140 -8.12 -13.33 8.25
CA ASN A 140 -9.42 -12.74 8.56
C ASN A 140 -9.58 -12.32 10.05
N GLY A 141 -8.53 -11.70 10.61
CA GLY A 141 -8.50 -11.25 12.01
C GLY A 141 -8.24 -12.33 13.04
N ARG A 142 -8.09 -13.60 12.65
CA ARG A 142 -7.77 -14.73 13.55
C ARG A 142 -6.34 -15.19 13.36
N HIS A 143 -5.63 -15.46 14.46
CA HIS A 143 -4.28 -16.02 14.41
C HIS A 143 -4.33 -17.52 14.17
N LYS A 144 -3.70 -17.97 13.08
CA LYS A 144 -3.46 -19.38 12.77
C LYS A 144 -2.04 -19.75 13.24
N ASN A 145 -1.92 -20.73 14.13
CA ASN A 145 -0.63 -21.29 14.51
C ASN A 145 -0.10 -22.16 13.35
N LEU A 146 1.15 -21.93 12.97
CA LEU A 146 1.84 -22.63 11.87
C LEU A 146 2.91 -23.63 12.37
N GLY A 147 3.12 -23.69 13.67
CA GLY A 147 4.07 -24.59 14.33
C GLY A 147 4.96 -23.90 15.35
N LEU A 148 5.69 -24.77 16.11
CA LEU A 148 6.68 -24.40 17.10
C LEU A 148 8.05 -24.90 16.65
N PHE A 149 9.07 -24.05 16.69
CA PHE A 149 10.39 -24.29 16.11
C PHE A 149 11.50 -24.01 17.12
N SER A 150 12.63 -24.66 16.97
CA SER A 150 13.80 -24.48 17.85
C SER A 150 14.59 -23.20 17.50
N ASN A 151 14.46 -22.70 16.28
CA ASN A 151 15.10 -21.46 15.86
C ASN A 151 14.11 -20.52 15.13
N PRO A 152 14.37 -19.21 15.12
CA PRO A 152 13.46 -18.24 14.52
C PRO A 152 13.43 -18.28 13.00
N GLN A 153 14.48 -18.76 12.34
CA GLN A 153 14.57 -18.84 10.87
C GLN A 153 13.62 -19.89 10.32
N ASP A 154 13.55 -21.07 10.94
CA ASP A 154 12.62 -22.14 10.55
C ASP A 154 11.18 -21.71 10.76
N ALA A 155 10.90 -21.02 11.89
CA ALA A 155 9.61 -20.42 12.15
C ALA A 155 9.23 -19.42 11.06
N HIS A 156 10.19 -18.54 10.67
CA HIS A 156 9.99 -17.56 9.60
C HIS A 156 9.77 -18.21 8.23
N THR A 157 10.51 -19.26 7.92
CA THR A 157 10.33 -20.02 6.67
C THR A 157 8.92 -20.60 6.56
N SER A 158 8.41 -21.17 7.66
CA SER A 158 7.04 -21.67 7.74
C SER A 158 6.02 -20.53 7.54
N TYR A 159 6.24 -19.38 8.19
CA TYR A 159 5.42 -18.19 8.01
C TYR A 159 5.44 -17.68 6.56
N LYS A 160 6.63 -17.53 5.97
CA LYS A 160 6.81 -17.05 4.59
C LYS A 160 6.00 -17.89 3.62
N LYS A 161 6.16 -19.21 3.67
CA LYS A 161 5.41 -20.17 2.83
C LYS A 161 3.89 -20.01 2.98
N ALA A 162 3.41 -19.92 4.21
CA ALA A 162 1.98 -19.77 4.50
C ALA A 162 1.44 -18.39 4.05
N LYS A 163 2.23 -17.32 4.24
CA LYS A 163 1.86 -15.95 3.84
C LYS A 163 1.76 -15.82 2.32
N GLU A 164 2.74 -16.33 1.59
CA GLU A 164 2.74 -16.30 0.13
C GLU A 164 1.59 -17.13 -0.47
N ALA A 165 1.29 -18.30 0.12
CA ALA A 165 0.11 -19.07 -0.26
C ALA A 165 -1.18 -18.29 -0.02
N TYR A 166 -1.32 -17.65 1.15
CA TYR A 166 -2.49 -16.84 1.48
C TYR A 166 -2.65 -15.61 0.58
N VAL A 167 -1.56 -14.96 0.17
CA VAL A 167 -1.62 -13.86 -0.81
C VAL A 167 -2.12 -14.35 -2.16
N ARG A 168 -1.64 -15.50 -2.64
CA ARG A 168 -2.12 -16.13 -3.89
C ARG A 168 -3.59 -16.50 -3.81
N ASP A 169 -4.05 -17.09 -2.70
CA ASP A 169 -5.47 -17.42 -2.50
C ASP A 169 -6.33 -16.16 -2.57
N LYS A 170 -5.87 -15.06 -1.95
CA LYS A 170 -6.56 -13.76 -2.04
C LYS A 170 -6.53 -13.18 -3.45
N ALA A 171 -5.45 -13.34 -4.21
CA ALA A 171 -5.42 -12.92 -5.61
C ALA A 171 -6.49 -13.66 -6.43
N ILE A 172 -6.63 -14.97 -6.24
CA ILE A 172 -7.65 -15.80 -6.91
C ILE A 172 -9.06 -15.34 -6.51
N GLU A 173 -9.30 -15.13 -5.20
CA GLU A 173 -10.60 -14.63 -4.69
C GLU A 173 -11.00 -13.28 -5.31
N TRP A 174 -10.01 -12.41 -5.57
CA TRP A 174 -10.24 -11.07 -6.11
C TRP A 174 -10.14 -11.00 -7.64
N ARG A 175 -9.87 -12.11 -8.32
CA ARG A 175 -9.79 -12.18 -9.78
C ARG A 175 -11.06 -11.59 -10.42
N GLY A 176 -10.87 -10.70 -11.40
CA GLY A 176 -11.97 -9.98 -12.08
C GLY A 176 -12.55 -8.78 -11.31
N ARG A 177 -12.10 -8.55 -10.07
CA ARG A 177 -12.48 -7.37 -9.26
C ARG A 177 -11.29 -6.43 -8.99
N ILE A 178 -10.11 -6.76 -9.49
CA ILE A 178 -8.88 -5.96 -9.43
C ILE A 178 -8.27 -5.89 -10.83
N ASP A 179 -7.38 -4.92 -11.01
CA ASP A 179 -6.62 -4.80 -12.25
C ASP A 179 -5.83 -6.09 -12.53
N ARG A 180 -5.69 -6.44 -13.82
CA ARG A 180 -4.95 -7.63 -14.24
C ARG A 180 -3.49 -7.59 -13.80
N SER A 181 -2.87 -6.42 -13.86
CA SER A 181 -1.48 -6.23 -13.40
C SER A 181 -1.34 -6.50 -11.90
N VAL A 182 -2.30 -6.03 -11.09
CA VAL A 182 -2.38 -6.30 -9.65
C VAL A 182 -2.54 -7.80 -9.39
N TYR A 183 -3.42 -8.48 -10.11
CA TYR A 183 -3.59 -9.93 -10.01
C TYR A 183 -2.27 -10.67 -10.26
N HIS A 184 -1.56 -10.35 -11.34
CA HIS A 184 -0.27 -10.97 -11.65
C HIS A 184 0.80 -10.66 -10.60
N SER A 185 0.86 -9.43 -10.10
CA SER A 185 1.80 -9.06 -9.03
C SER A 185 1.54 -9.84 -7.74
N LEU A 186 0.27 -10.03 -7.36
CA LEU A 186 -0.11 -10.82 -6.18
C LEU A 186 0.21 -12.32 -6.37
N MET A 187 -0.03 -12.88 -7.55
CA MET A 187 0.29 -14.29 -7.85
C MET A 187 1.78 -14.60 -7.76
N ASN A 188 2.63 -13.62 -8.08
CA ASN A 188 4.10 -13.72 -8.04
C ASN A 188 4.71 -13.08 -6.78
N TRP A 189 3.87 -12.60 -5.86
CA TRP A 189 4.35 -11.89 -4.68
C TRP A 189 5.18 -12.81 -3.77
N GLN A 190 6.30 -12.27 -3.32
CA GLN A 190 7.19 -12.93 -2.37
C GLN A 190 7.45 -12.01 -1.17
N LEU A 191 7.47 -12.62 0.01
CA LEU A 191 7.86 -11.90 1.23
C LEU A 191 9.36 -11.59 1.16
N ALA A 192 9.71 -10.30 1.28
CA ALA A 192 11.10 -9.89 1.42
C ALA A 192 11.72 -10.51 2.68
N THR A 193 12.90 -11.07 2.55
CA THR A 193 13.70 -11.63 3.65
C THR A 193 14.44 -10.55 4.42
#